data_a099fda2e08eb735d160b45a0fd44357
#
_entry.id   a099fda2e08eb735d160b45a0fd44357
#
_cell.length_a   1.000
_cell.length_b   1.000
_cell.length_c   1.000
_cell.angle_alpha   90.00
_cell.angle_beta   90.00
_cell.angle_gamma   90.00
#
_symmetry.space_group_name_H-M   'P 1'
#
loop_
_entity.id
_entity.type
_entity.pdbx_description
1 polymer ?
#
loop_
_entity_poly.entity_id
_entity_poly.type
_entity_poly.pdbx_seq_one_letter_code
_entity_poly.pdbx_strand_id
1 'polypeptide(L)'
;HLLLWALGAPARLPPAARRIIRDGDVYVSAASIWEISIKAALGQLRADPHEVLAALEPAGFLSLPIAGEHAARVASLPPIHRDPFDRLLIAQALEEPMRLLTDDAVLGAYGEIVDVV
;
A
#
# COMPACT_ATOMS: atom_id res chain seq x y z
N HIS A 1 -1.17 6.33 4.08
CA HIS A 1 -0.34 7.41 4.68
C HIS A 1 1.15 7.19 4.45
N LEU A 2 1.63 5.95 4.59
CA LEU A 2 3.06 5.67 4.46
C LEU A 2 3.61 6.10 3.10
N LEU A 3 2.88 5.83 2.02
CA LEU A 3 3.29 6.24 0.68
C LEU A 3 3.43 7.76 0.56
N LEU A 4 2.44 8.50 1.02
CA LEU A 4 2.45 9.95 0.94
C LEU A 4 3.57 10.55 1.79
N TRP A 5 3.83 9.99 2.96
CA TRP A 5 4.97 10.42 3.77
C TRP A 5 6.30 10.09 3.10
N ALA A 6 6.43 8.91 2.50
CA ALA A 6 7.66 8.53 1.80
C ALA A 6 8.00 9.47 0.64
N LEU A 7 6.97 9.95 -0.07
CA LEU A 7 7.16 10.86 -1.22
C LEU A 7 7.31 12.31 -0.82
N GLY A 8 6.56 12.80 0.17
CA GLY A 8 6.47 14.22 0.46
C GLY A 8 6.91 14.66 1.85
N ALA A 9 7.00 13.76 2.82
CA ALA A 9 7.34 14.07 4.20
C ALA A 9 8.04 12.89 4.89
N PRO A 10 9.23 12.46 4.38
CA PRO A 10 9.88 11.23 4.88
C PRO A 10 10.24 11.28 6.36
N ALA A 11 10.37 12.46 6.96
CA ALA A 11 10.60 12.59 8.39
C ALA A 11 9.42 12.09 9.24
N ARG A 12 8.23 11.99 8.67
CA ARG A 12 7.04 11.46 9.37
C ARG A 12 6.98 9.94 9.39
N LEU A 13 7.79 9.26 8.57
CA LEU A 13 7.84 7.81 8.57
C LEU A 13 8.37 7.27 9.91
N PRO A 14 7.74 6.23 10.47
CA PRO A 14 8.32 5.51 11.59
C PRO A 14 9.72 4.98 11.23
N PRO A 15 10.67 4.92 12.17
CA PRO A 15 12.04 4.44 11.90
C PRO A 15 12.08 3.04 11.27
N ALA A 16 11.20 2.13 11.69
CA ALA A 16 11.10 0.79 11.11
C ALA A 16 10.68 0.83 9.64
N ALA A 17 9.72 1.70 9.28
CA ALA A 17 9.30 1.88 7.91
C ALA A 17 10.44 2.43 7.04
N ARG A 18 11.18 3.42 7.54
CA ARG A 18 12.33 3.98 6.81
C ARG A 18 13.38 2.93 6.49
N ARG A 19 13.67 2.02 7.46
CA ARG A 19 14.64 0.94 7.24
C ARG A 19 14.17 -0.03 6.17
N ILE A 20 12.92 -0.46 6.22
CA ILE A 20 12.34 -1.39 5.26
C ILE A 20 12.36 -0.79 3.85
N ILE A 21 11.94 0.46 3.72
CA ILE A 21 11.91 1.16 2.42
C ILE A 21 13.32 1.36 1.87
N ARG A 22 14.29 1.68 2.72
CA ARG A 22 15.68 1.88 2.30
C ARG A 22 16.35 0.59 1.83
N ASP A 23 16.09 -0.51 2.53
CA ASP A 23 16.87 -1.75 2.38
C ASP A 23 16.24 -2.76 1.39
N GLY A 24 15.03 -2.52 0.91
CA GLY A 24 14.31 -3.46 0.03
C GLY A 24 13.77 -2.81 -1.23
N ASP A 25 13.30 -3.66 -2.14
CA ASP A 25 12.52 -3.24 -3.28
C ASP A 25 11.09 -2.95 -2.81
N VAL A 26 10.62 -1.73 -3.06
CA VAL A 26 9.28 -1.30 -2.64
C VAL A 26 8.37 -1.23 -3.85
N TYR A 27 7.29 -1.98 -3.80
CA TYR A 27 6.23 -1.97 -4.80
C TYR A 27 5.05 -1.15 -4.28
N VAL A 28 4.50 -0.32 -5.15
CA VAL A 28 3.29 0.45 -4.86
C VAL A 28 2.17 -0.08 -5.74
N SER A 29 1.11 -0.56 -5.09
CA SER A 29 -0.04 -1.12 -5.79
C SER A 29 -0.85 -0.04 -6.51
N ALA A 30 -1.37 -0.38 -7.68
CA ALA A 30 -2.38 0.43 -8.36
C ALA A 30 -3.62 0.67 -7.48
N ALA A 31 -3.93 -0.24 -6.56
CA ALA A 31 -5.00 -0.06 -5.58
C ALA A 31 -4.76 1.15 -4.68
N SER A 32 -3.52 1.40 -4.28
CA SER A 32 -3.17 2.56 -3.45
C SER A 32 -3.35 3.87 -4.21
N ILE A 33 -2.97 3.90 -5.49
CA ILE A 33 -3.21 5.07 -6.35
C ILE A 33 -4.71 5.32 -6.53
N TRP A 34 -5.49 4.27 -6.73
CA TRP A 34 -6.94 4.36 -6.85
C TRP A 34 -7.60 4.91 -5.58
N GLU A 35 -7.19 4.42 -4.42
CA GLU A 35 -7.67 4.93 -3.13
C GLU A 35 -7.38 6.43 -2.97
N ILE A 36 -6.17 6.86 -3.31
CA ILE A 36 -5.77 8.27 -3.30
C ILE A 36 -6.67 9.08 -4.25
N SER A 37 -6.91 8.57 -5.45
CA SER A 37 -7.77 9.22 -6.44
C SER A 37 -9.19 9.45 -5.91
N ILE A 38 -9.79 8.44 -5.29
CA ILE A 38 -11.12 8.54 -4.71
C ILE A 38 -11.15 9.57 -3.58
N LYS A 39 -10.21 9.50 -2.64
CA LYS A 39 -10.15 10.41 -1.48
C LYS A 39 -9.88 11.84 -1.91
N ALA A 40 -9.03 12.05 -2.90
CA ALA A 40 -8.77 13.38 -3.44
C ALA A 40 -10.03 13.98 -4.10
N ALA A 41 -10.74 13.18 -4.88
CA ALA A 41 -11.98 13.63 -5.53
C ALA A 41 -13.09 13.98 -4.53
N LEU A 42 -13.10 13.31 -3.37
CA LEU A 42 -14.06 13.59 -2.29
C LEU A 42 -13.63 14.73 -1.37
N GLY A 43 -12.49 15.34 -1.61
CA GLY A 43 -11.96 16.41 -0.74
C GLY A 43 -11.40 15.91 0.61
N GLN A 44 -11.22 14.60 0.77
CA GLN A 44 -10.73 14.00 2.02
C GLN A 44 -9.20 13.97 2.10
N LEU A 45 -8.52 14.23 0.99
CA LEU A 45 -7.07 14.16 0.90
C LEU A 45 -6.57 15.24 -0.05
N ARG A 46 -5.53 15.98 0.37
CA ARG A 46 -4.84 16.95 -0.49
C ARG A 46 -3.67 16.26 -1.18
N ALA A 47 -3.95 15.62 -2.30
CA ALA A 47 -2.95 14.99 -3.15
C ALA A 47 -3.48 14.92 -4.57
N ASP A 48 -2.59 15.05 -5.54
CA ASP A 48 -2.90 14.82 -6.95
C ASP A 48 -2.44 13.40 -7.30
N PRO A 49 -3.36 12.48 -7.63
CA PRO A 49 -3.00 11.10 -7.95
C PRO A 49 -2.05 10.99 -9.15
N HIS A 50 -2.11 11.91 -10.10
CA HIS A 50 -1.19 11.92 -11.25
C HIS A 50 0.23 12.31 -10.83
N GLU A 51 0.36 13.26 -9.90
CA GLU A 51 1.67 13.65 -9.35
C GLU A 51 2.25 12.52 -8.50
N VAL A 52 1.42 11.85 -7.70
CA VAL A 52 1.86 10.70 -6.90
C VAL A 52 2.38 9.60 -7.83
N LEU A 53 1.63 9.27 -8.86
CA LEU A 53 2.04 8.24 -9.83
C LEU A 53 3.37 8.61 -10.50
N ALA A 54 3.53 9.85 -10.93
CA ALA A 54 4.75 10.33 -11.57
C ALA A 54 5.96 10.34 -10.63
N ALA A 55 5.75 10.45 -9.32
CA ALA A 55 6.82 10.49 -8.33
C ALA A 55 7.38 9.11 -7.96
N LEU A 56 6.70 8.02 -8.30
CA LEU A 56 7.10 6.67 -7.89
C LEU A 56 8.47 6.27 -8.42
N GLU A 57 8.67 6.34 -9.73
CA GLU A 57 9.93 5.92 -10.36
C GLU A 57 11.13 6.74 -9.90
N PRO A 58 11.08 8.10 -9.87
CA PRO A 58 12.18 8.89 -9.34
C PRO A 58 12.51 8.60 -7.89
N ALA A 59 11.53 8.17 -7.08
CA ALA A 59 11.73 7.79 -5.69
C ALA A 59 12.29 6.36 -5.54
N GLY A 60 12.45 5.62 -6.63
CA GLY A 60 12.95 4.25 -6.61
C GLY A 60 11.87 3.21 -6.34
N PHE A 61 10.60 3.56 -6.42
CA PHE A 61 9.49 2.63 -6.21
C PHE A 61 9.08 1.95 -7.50
N LEU A 62 8.66 0.71 -7.39
CA LEU A 62 8.15 -0.11 -8.49
C LEU A 62 6.63 -0.13 -8.46
N SER A 63 6.00 -0.19 -9.61
CA SER A 63 4.54 -0.28 -9.71
C SER A 63 4.08 -1.73 -9.69
N LEU A 64 3.01 -2.01 -8.96
CA LEU A 64 2.36 -3.32 -8.93
C LEU A 64 0.95 -3.17 -9.51
N PRO A 65 0.70 -3.68 -10.73
CA PRO A 65 -0.64 -3.65 -11.29
C PRO A 65 -1.56 -4.65 -10.59
N ILE A 66 -2.87 -4.42 -10.67
CA ILE A 66 -3.87 -5.34 -10.15
C ILE A 66 -4.17 -6.38 -11.25
N ALA A 67 -3.90 -7.64 -10.95
CA ALA A 67 -4.21 -8.76 -11.83
C ALA A 67 -5.53 -9.44 -11.40
N GLY A 68 -6.10 -10.24 -12.30
CA GLY A 68 -7.32 -11.00 -12.01
C GLY A 68 -7.16 -11.94 -10.83
N GLU A 69 -5.99 -12.57 -10.69
CA GLU A 69 -5.67 -13.46 -9.58
C GLU A 69 -5.72 -12.73 -8.23
N HIS A 70 -5.27 -11.48 -8.19
CA HIS A 70 -5.35 -10.64 -6.98
C HIS A 70 -6.81 -10.41 -6.59
N ALA A 71 -7.63 -10.01 -7.54
CA ALA A 71 -9.05 -9.75 -7.29
C ALA A 71 -9.79 -11.02 -6.85
N ALA A 72 -9.52 -12.15 -7.49
CA ALA A 72 -10.14 -13.42 -7.14
C ALA A 72 -9.73 -13.90 -5.74
N ARG A 73 -8.47 -13.67 -5.34
CA ARG A 73 -7.95 -14.07 -4.04
C ARG A 73 -8.69 -13.41 -2.87
N VAL A 74 -9.25 -12.22 -3.06
CA VAL A 74 -9.98 -11.49 -2.02
C VAL A 74 -11.11 -12.33 -1.43
N ALA A 75 -11.78 -13.15 -2.25
CA ALA A 75 -12.89 -13.99 -1.80
C ALA A 75 -12.50 -15.02 -0.73
N SER A 76 -11.24 -15.45 -0.71
CA SER A 76 -10.75 -16.48 0.22
C SER A 76 -10.10 -15.90 1.49
N LEU A 77 -10.04 -14.58 1.64
CA LEU A 77 -9.46 -13.95 2.82
C LEU A 77 -10.37 -14.09 4.04
N PRO A 78 -9.81 -14.25 5.26
CA PRO A 78 -10.59 -14.16 6.48
C PRO A 78 -11.27 -12.80 6.60
N PRO A 79 -12.49 -12.73 7.18
CA PRO A 79 -13.24 -11.48 7.30
C PRO A 79 -12.75 -10.60 8.46
N ILE A 80 -11.45 -10.29 8.51
CA ILE A 80 -10.82 -9.51 9.57
C ILE A 80 -11.05 -8.01 9.39
N HIS A 81 -10.93 -7.52 8.14
CA HIS A 81 -11.09 -6.12 7.79
C HIS A 81 -12.16 -5.97 6.72
N ARG A 82 -12.87 -4.83 6.70
CA ARG A 82 -13.94 -4.58 5.73
C ARG A 82 -13.49 -3.73 4.55
N ASP A 83 -12.41 -2.98 4.71
CA ASP A 83 -11.95 -2.06 3.68
C ASP A 83 -11.50 -2.84 2.44
N PRO A 84 -12.13 -2.61 1.28
CA PRO A 84 -11.81 -3.36 0.07
C PRO A 84 -10.40 -3.09 -0.46
N PHE A 85 -9.87 -1.88 -0.26
CA PHE A 85 -8.50 -1.55 -0.69
C PHE A 85 -7.48 -2.34 0.14
N ASP A 86 -7.63 -2.36 1.47
CA ASP A 86 -6.74 -3.12 2.35
C ASP A 86 -6.82 -4.62 2.07
N ARG A 87 -8.02 -5.15 1.85
CA ARG A 87 -8.20 -6.56 1.50
C ARG A 87 -7.53 -6.90 0.17
N LEU A 88 -7.61 -6.02 -0.81
CA LEU A 88 -6.93 -6.21 -2.09
C LEU A 88 -5.40 -6.19 -1.93
N LEU A 89 -4.86 -5.29 -1.11
CA LEU A 89 -3.43 -5.26 -0.81
C LEU A 89 -2.95 -6.56 -0.14
N ILE A 90 -3.73 -7.10 0.79
CA ILE A 90 -3.44 -8.40 1.41
C ILE A 90 -3.42 -9.50 0.35
N ALA A 91 -4.42 -9.54 -0.53
CA ALA A 91 -4.51 -10.53 -1.60
C ALA A 91 -3.30 -10.45 -2.54
N GLN A 92 -2.86 -9.24 -2.89
CA GLN A 92 -1.66 -9.05 -3.71
C GLN A 92 -0.41 -9.58 -3.01
N ALA A 93 -0.24 -9.28 -1.72
CA ALA A 93 0.90 -9.75 -0.97
C ALA A 93 0.97 -11.28 -0.91
N LEU A 94 -0.18 -11.95 -0.78
CA LEU A 94 -0.24 -13.42 -0.78
C LEU A 94 0.08 -14.03 -2.13
N GLU A 95 -0.41 -13.41 -3.21
CA GLU A 95 -0.21 -13.96 -4.57
C GLU A 95 1.19 -13.73 -5.12
N GLU A 96 1.85 -12.60 -4.80
CA GLU A 96 3.11 -12.21 -5.44
C GLU A 96 4.40 -12.93 -5.01
N PRO A 97 4.61 -13.66 -3.93
CA PRO A 97 4.39 -13.32 -2.53
C PRO A 97 5.28 -12.16 -2.09
N MET A 98 4.70 -11.22 -1.39
CA MET A 98 5.37 -10.01 -0.88
C MET A 98 4.95 -9.76 0.57
N ARG A 99 5.61 -8.81 1.21
CA ARG A 99 5.19 -8.32 2.53
C ARG A 99 4.43 -7.02 2.37
N LEU A 100 3.35 -6.85 3.12
CA LEU A 100 2.59 -5.60 3.17
C LEU A 100 3.13 -4.74 4.31
N LEU A 101 3.57 -3.53 3.98
CA LEU A 101 3.97 -2.53 4.96
C LEU A 101 2.79 -1.63 5.26
N THR A 102 2.41 -1.51 6.53
CA THR A 102 1.26 -0.71 6.95
C THR A 102 1.46 -0.12 8.35
N ASP A 103 0.78 0.97 8.63
CA ASP A 103 0.66 1.54 9.98
C ASP A 103 -0.68 1.15 10.67
N ASP A 104 -1.52 0.38 10.01
CA ASP A 104 -2.77 -0.10 10.57
C ASP A 104 -2.57 -1.45 11.29
N ALA A 105 -2.61 -1.40 12.62
CA ALA A 105 -2.39 -2.58 13.47
C ALA A 105 -3.44 -3.68 13.23
N VAL A 106 -4.65 -3.36 12.80
CA VAL A 106 -5.69 -4.34 12.52
C VAL A 106 -5.25 -5.31 11.42
N LEU A 107 -4.51 -4.83 10.43
CA LEU A 107 -4.06 -5.66 9.32
C LEU A 107 -3.04 -6.72 9.75
N GLY A 108 -2.36 -6.53 10.88
CA GLY A 108 -1.45 -7.53 11.43
C GLY A 108 -2.10 -8.87 11.71
N ALA A 109 -3.41 -8.90 11.93
CA ALA A 109 -4.16 -10.14 12.16
C ALA A 109 -4.23 -11.06 10.93
N TYR A 110 -3.89 -10.57 9.73
CA TYR A 110 -3.81 -11.41 8.53
C TYR A 110 -2.56 -12.30 8.49
N GLY A 111 -1.60 -12.09 9.37
CA GLY A 111 -0.45 -12.99 9.52
C GLY A 111 0.90 -12.35 9.28
N GLU A 112 1.91 -13.22 9.11
CA GLU A 112 3.31 -12.82 9.05
C GLU A 112 3.70 -12.01 7.81
N ILE A 113 2.86 -12.02 6.77
CA ILE A 113 3.11 -11.22 5.56
C ILE A 113 2.92 -9.73 5.80
N VAL A 114 2.36 -9.33 6.95
CA VAL A 114 2.10 -7.92 7.27
C VAL A 114 3.14 -7.41 8.24
N ASP A 115 3.84 -6.36 7.84
CA ASP A 115 4.76 -5.60 8.69
C ASP A 115 4.03 -4.34 9.18
N VAL A 116 3.64 -4.35 10.45
CA VAL A 116 3.02 -3.19 11.10
C VAL A 116 4.12 -2.30 11.67
N VAL A 117 4.10 -1.04 11.30
CA VAL A 117 5.13 -0.07 11.71
C VAL A 117 4.58 1.12 12.46
#